data_11a0cf21b390a9e17bd4be52f080ce92
#
_entry.id   11a0cf21b390a9e17bd4be52f080ce92
#
_cell.length_a   1.000
_cell.length_b   1.000
_cell.length_c   1.000
_cell.angle_alpha   90.00
_cell.angle_beta   90.00
_cell.angle_gamma   90.00
#
_symmetry.space_group_name_H-M   'P 1'
#
loop_
_entity.id
_entity.type
_entity.pdbx_description
1 polymer ?
#
loop_
_entity_poly.entity_id
_entity_poly.type
_entity_poly.pdbx_seq_one_letter_code
_entity_poly.pdbx_strand_id
1 'polypeptide(L)'
;MKKILFPAVLACSVAAGFCVSGTAWSADASNPLVGSWVLNIAKSKFDPPPPLKSQTLTVSDAPGGGVHQVIEYQEADGPPIHMEFTSMFDGKEAAITGNGEADAVVATRPQPNTFKFVFKKAGKRVEAAQFRISASGKTLRGPISGKDADGVWKYHYVFDRQETAAPTSKSL
;
A
#
# COMPACT_ATOMS: atom_id res chain seq x y z
N MET A 1 74.56 -38.59 2.23
CA MET A 1 74.57 -37.20 1.81
C MET A 1 74.12 -37.12 0.36
N LYS A 2 72.87 -36.86 0.11
CA LYS A 2 72.37 -36.61 -1.27
C LYS A 2 71.53 -35.34 -1.24
N LYS A 3 72.03 -34.32 -1.89
CA LYS A 3 71.32 -33.05 -2.14
C LYS A 3 70.31 -33.26 -3.28
N ILE A 4 69.07 -33.02 -3.04
CA ILE A 4 68.03 -33.01 -4.07
C ILE A 4 67.67 -31.54 -4.35
N LEU A 5 68.00 -31.08 -5.59
CA LEU A 5 67.57 -29.81 -6.09
C LEU A 5 66.11 -29.91 -6.58
N PHE A 6 65.23 -29.01 -6.11
CA PHE A 6 63.93 -28.83 -6.68
C PHE A 6 63.90 -27.65 -7.63
N PRO A 7 63.34 -27.77 -8.84
CA PRO A 7 63.14 -26.64 -9.71
C PRO A 7 61.89 -25.82 -9.33
N ALA A 8 62.06 -24.51 -9.37
CA ALA A 8 60.98 -23.56 -9.14
C ALA A 8 59.99 -23.59 -10.33
N VAL A 9 58.75 -23.94 -10.05
CA VAL A 9 57.65 -23.78 -11.00
C VAL A 9 56.98 -22.43 -10.75
N LEU A 10 57.12 -21.55 -11.75
CA LEU A 10 56.48 -20.23 -11.79
C LEU A 10 55.03 -20.43 -12.19
N ALA A 11 54.10 -20.34 -11.22
CA ALA A 11 52.66 -20.38 -11.48
C ALA A 11 52.15 -18.96 -11.76
N CYS A 12 51.82 -18.69 -13.02
CA CYS A 12 51.09 -17.49 -13.45
C CYS A 12 49.65 -17.61 -13.01
N SER A 13 49.25 -16.90 -11.95
CA SER A 13 47.85 -16.78 -11.51
C SER A 13 47.15 -15.72 -12.33
N VAL A 14 46.33 -16.13 -13.29
CA VAL A 14 45.38 -15.26 -13.97
C VAL A 14 44.20 -15.01 -13.01
N ALA A 15 44.18 -13.84 -12.39
CA ALA A 15 43.02 -13.37 -11.63
C ALA A 15 41.91 -12.96 -12.59
N ALA A 16 40.97 -13.87 -12.87
CA ALA A 16 39.72 -13.53 -13.53
C ALA A 16 38.85 -12.68 -12.56
N GLY A 17 38.85 -11.37 -12.77
CA GLY A 17 37.97 -10.46 -12.08
C GLY A 17 36.51 -10.73 -12.44
N PHE A 18 35.75 -11.35 -11.56
CA PHE A 18 34.32 -11.40 -11.66
C PHE A 18 33.77 -10.01 -11.36
N CYS A 19 33.46 -9.22 -12.41
CA CYS A 19 32.58 -8.05 -12.28
C CYS A 19 31.18 -8.57 -11.97
N VAL A 20 30.83 -8.61 -10.70
CA VAL A 20 29.43 -8.74 -10.27
C VAL A 20 28.76 -7.42 -10.62
N SER A 21 28.11 -7.37 -11.78
CA SER A 21 27.19 -6.29 -12.14
C SER A 21 26.00 -6.38 -11.18
N GLY A 22 26.14 -5.75 -10.03
CA GLY A 22 25.02 -5.52 -9.13
C GLY A 22 23.99 -4.69 -9.90
N THR A 23 22.86 -5.30 -10.28
CA THR A 23 21.70 -4.56 -10.70
C THR A 23 21.27 -3.71 -9.51
N ALA A 24 21.67 -2.44 -9.55
CA ALA A 24 21.12 -1.45 -8.65
C ALA A 24 19.59 -1.46 -8.88
N TRP A 25 18.86 -1.99 -7.93
CA TRP A 25 17.42 -1.80 -7.86
C TRP A 25 17.23 -0.29 -7.69
N SER A 26 16.74 0.35 -8.74
CA SER A 26 16.35 1.76 -8.68
C SER A 26 15.36 1.92 -7.53
N ALA A 27 15.80 2.56 -6.47
CA ALA A 27 15.01 2.87 -5.27
C ALA A 27 13.98 3.98 -5.52
N ASP A 28 13.58 4.21 -6.77
CA ASP A 28 12.74 5.36 -7.16
C ASP A 28 11.45 4.97 -7.90
N ALA A 29 10.97 3.75 -7.69
CA ALA A 29 9.59 3.44 -8.07
C ALA A 29 8.69 3.91 -6.93
N SER A 30 8.11 5.11 -7.06
CA SER A 30 7.09 5.63 -6.14
C SER A 30 6.06 4.54 -5.85
N ASN A 31 5.63 4.44 -4.58
CA ASN A 31 4.65 3.43 -4.20
C ASN A 31 3.38 3.63 -5.06
N PRO A 32 2.93 2.64 -5.86
CA PRO A 32 1.83 2.83 -6.79
C PRO A 32 0.50 3.17 -6.10
N LEU A 33 0.40 2.98 -4.77
CA LEU A 33 -0.75 3.40 -3.98
C LEU A 33 -0.79 4.92 -3.76
N VAL A 34 0.35 5.60 -3.82
CA VAL A 34 0.43 7.06 -3.61
C VAL A 34 -0.42 7.81 -4.63
N GLY A 35 -1.20 8.76 -4.14
CA GLY A 35 -2.14 9.58 -4.91
C GLY A 35 -3.51 9.67 -4.25
N SER A 36 -4.45 10.30 -4.93
CA SER A 36 -5.83 10.44 -4.47
C SER A 36 -6.75 9.49 -5.25
N TRP A 37 -7.65 8.85 -4.53
CA TRP A 37 -8.57 7.84 -5.03
C TRP A 37 -9.98 8.16 -4.57
N VAL A 38 -10.94 8.18 -5.48
CA VAL A 38 -12.35 8.42 -5.16
C VAL A 38 -13.16 7.16 -5.45
N LEU A 39 -13.98 6.76 -4.48
CA LEU A 39 -14.85 5.60 -4.61
C LEU A 39 -15.87 5.83 -5.72
N ASN A 40 -15.87 4.92 -6.68
CA ASN A 40 -16.87 4.89 -7.74
C ASN A 40 -18.01 3.98 -7.32
N ILE A 41 -19.06 4.58 -6.74
CA ILE A 41 -20.23 3.83 -6.23
C ILE A 41 -20.90 3.03 -7.34
N ALA A 42 -21.02 3.61 -8.54
CA ALA A 42 -21.67 2.94 -9.68
C ALA A 42 -20.92 1.71 -10.19
N LYS A 43 -19.60 1.65 -10.03
CA LYS A 43 -18.77 0.49 -10.38
C LYS A 43 -18.57 -0.49 -9.23
N SER A 44 -18.88 -0.09 -8.01
CA SER A 44 -18.73 -0.89 -6.81
C SER A 44 -19.93 -1.83 -6.61
N LYS A 45 -19.75 -2.88 -5.79
CA LYS A 45 -20.82 -3.79 -5.40
C LYS A 45 -20.94 -3.82 -3.90
N PHE A 46 -22.15 -3.80 -3.41
CA PHE A 46 -22.47 -3.71 -1.99
C PHE A 46 -23.53 -4.76 -1.62
N ASP A 47 -23.32 -5.44 -0.51
CA ASP A 47 -24.25 -6.40 0.05
C ASP A 47 -24.13 -6.37 1.60
N PRO A 48 -25.12 -5.82 2.29
CA PRO A 48 -26.31 -5.06 1.82
C PRO A 48 -25.94 -3.76 1.11
N PRO A 49 -26.88 -3.06 0.47
CA PRO A 49 -26.64 -1.73 -0.11
C PRO A 49 -26.04 -0.80 0.94
N PRO A 50 -24.99 -0.02 0.58
CA PRO A 50 -24.28 0.78 1.56
C PRO A 50 -25.06 2.05 1.92
N PRO A 51 -24.94 2.52 3.14
CA PRO A 51 -25.37 3.86 3.53
C PRO A 51 -24.36 4.94 3.06
N LEU A 52 -23.49 4.63 2.09
CA LEU A 52 -22.32 5.44 1.74
C LEU A 52 -22.62 6.38 0.57
N LYS A 53 -22.44 7.68 0.76
CA LYS A 53 -22.55 8.71 -0.29
C LYS A 53 -21.25 8.96 -1.03
N SER A 54 -20.14 8.93 -0.32
CA SER A 54 -18.81 9.20 -0.89
C SER A 54 -17.70 8.62 -0.03
N GLN A 55 -16.57 8.32 -0.66
CA GLN A 55 -15.32 8.01 0.04
C GLN A 55 -14.14 8.47 -0.79
N THR A 56 -13.18 9.11 -0.13
CA THR A 56 -11.89 9.49 -0.69
C THR A 56 -10.78 8.86 0.12
N LEU A 57 -9.76 8.38 -0.57
CA LEU A 57 -8.53 7.88 0.02
C LEU A 57 -7.38 8.70 -0.55
N THR A 58 -6.69 9.45 0.30
CA THR A 58 -5.47 10.19 -0.04
C THR A 58 -4.27 9.49 0.55
N VAL A 59 -3.30 9.17 -0.28
CA VAL A 59 -2.10 8.44 0.12
C VAL A 59 -0.86 9.22 -0.28
N SER A 60 0.03 9.46 0.65
CA SER A 60 1.34 10.09 0.44
C SER A 60 2.45 9.18 0.94
N ASP A 61 3.66 9.38 0.42
CA ASP A 61 4.83 8.68 0.94
C ASP A 61 5.12 9.09 2.39
N ALA A 62 5.56 8.12 3.19
CA ALA A 62 6.02 8.33 4.55
C ALA A 62 7.51 7.94 4.68
N PRO A 63 8.25 8.56 5.62
CA PRO A 63 9.65 8.19 5.88
C PRO A 63 9.81 6.69 6.09
N GLY A 64 10.93 6.12 5.61
CA GLY A 64 11.23 4.70 5.74
C GLY A 64 10.55 3.78 4.73
N GLY A 65 9.90 4.33 3.68
CA GLY A 65 9.27 3.55 2.60
C GLY A 65 7.83 3.12 2.89
N GLY A 66 7.23 3.68 3.93
CA GLY A 66 5.81 3.52 4.24
C GLY A 66 4.92 4.50 3.50
N VAL A 67 3.65 4.51 3.85
CA VAL A 67 2.67 5.48 3.36
C VAL A 67 1.87 6.06 4.53
N HIS A 68 1.53 7.34 4.39
CA HIS A 68 0.51 8.00 5.20
C HIS A 68 -0.79 7.99 4.42
N GLN A 69 -1.87 7.54 5.03
CA GLN A 69 -3.18 7.44 4.42
C GLN A 69 -4.20 8.27 5.19
N VAL A 70 -5.00 9.02 4.46
CA VAL A 70 -6.17 9.75 4.95
C VAL A 70 -7.37 9.17 4.24
N ILE A 71 -8.36 8.73 5.03
CA ILE A 71 -9.62 8.18 4.55
C ILE A 71 -10.72 9.12 5.02
N GLU A 72 -11.45 9.67 4.08
CA GLU A 72 -12.62 10.51 4.34
C GLU A 72 -13.83 9.87 3.69
N TYR A 73 -14.90 9.68 4.44
CA TYR A 73 -16.15 9.17 3.88
C TYR A 73 -17.37 9.81 4.52
N GLN A 74 -18.47 9.79 3.77
CA GLN A 74 -19.75 10.29 4.15
C GLN A 74 -20.79 9.18 4.00
N GLU A 75 -21.43 8.81 5.08
CA GLU A 75 -22.59 7.93 5.07
C GLU A 75 -23.87 8.68 4.67
N ALA A 76 -24.94 7.94 4.36
CA ALA A 76 -26.22 8.52 4.01
C ALA A 76 -26.77 9.37 5.16
N ASP A 77 -26.62 8.89 6.36
CA ASP A 77 -27.05 9.54 7.59
C ASP A 77 -25.85 9.61 8.55
N GLY A 78 -25.54 10.80 9.03
CA GLY A 78 -24.44 10.99 9.96
C GLY A 78 -23.44 12.08 9.56
N PRO A 79 -22.48 12.39 10.43
CA PRO A 79 -21.43 13.34 10.16
C PRO A 79 -20.36 12.73 9.21
N PRO A 80 -19.55 13.57 8.53
CA PRO A 80 -18.38 13.10 7.82
C PRO A 80 -17.43 12.36 8.77
N ILE A 81 -16.83 11.28 8.24
CA ILE A 81 -15.86 10.48 8.98
C ILE A 81 -14.48 10.71 8.37
N HIS A 82 -13.52 10.95 9.25
CA HIS A 82 -12.11 11.13 8.92
C HIS A 82 -11.27 10.15 9.73
N MET A 83 -10.41 9.42 9.05
CA MET A 83 -9.40 8.54 9.66
C MET A 83 -8.07 8.74 9.00
N GLU A 84 -6.99 8.71 9.76
CA GLU A 84 -5.65 8.73 9.22
C GLU A 84 -4.69 7.78 9.95
N PHE A 85 -3.73 7.25 9.23
CA PHE A 85 -2.70 6.38 9.78
C PHE A 85 -1.46 6.33 8.88
N THR A 86 -0.34 5.93 9.46
CA THR A 86 0.90 5.64 8.72
C THR A 86 1.22 4.17 8.82
N SER A 87 1.51 3.53 7.68
CA SER A 87 1.80 2.10 7.61
C SER A 87 3.07 1.82 6.81
N MET A 88 3.87 0.89 7.31
CA MET A 88 5.09 0.40 6.66
C MET A 88 4.86 -0.87 5.81
N PHE A 89 3.63 -1.39 5.75
CA PHE A 89 3.27 -2.67 5.13
C PHE A 89 4.06 -3.88 5.65
N ASP A 90 4.59 -3.79 6.86
CA ASP A 90 5.41 -4.81 7.52
C ASP A 90 4.61 -5.80 8.38
N GLY A 91 3.29 -5.67 8.36
CA GLY A 91 2.38 -6.52 9.13
C GLY A 91 2.30 -6.15 10.61
N LYS A 92 2.92 -5.07 11.04
CA LYS A 92 2.77 -4.55 12.39
C LYS A 92 1.54 -3.66 12.48
N GLU A 93 1.04 -3.54 13.71
CA GLU A 93 -0.09 -2.71 14.01
C GLU A 93 0.33 -1.23 14.05
N ALA A 94 -0.44 -0.39 13.36
CA ALA A 94 -0.32 1.05 13.37
C ALA A 94 -1.59 1.67 13.97
N ALA A 95 -1.43 2.73 14.75
CA ALA A 95 -2.55 3.47 15.31
C ALA A 95 -3.30 4.25 14.23
N ILE A 96 -4.62 4.32 14.37
CA ILE A 96 -5.50 5.18 13.57
C ILE A 96 -5.95 6.33 14.44
N THR A 97 -5.93 7.54 13.89
CA THR A 97 -6.49 8.74 14.48
C THR A 97 -7.73 9.20 13.71
N GLY A 98 -8.58 9.97 14.34
CA GLY A 98 -9.83 10.46 13.75
C GLY A 98 -11.08 9.98 14.49
N ASN A 99 -12.22 10.01 13.80
CA ASN A 99 -13.55 9.70 14.39
C ASN A 99 -14.19 8.43 13.80
N GLY A 100 -13.41 7.59 13.11
CA GLY A 100 -13.90 6.34 12.55
C GLY A 100 -14.05 5.21 13.57
N GLU A 101 -14.56 4.08 13.13
CA GLU A 101 -14.85 2.92 13.98
C GLU A 101 -13.62 2.09 14.36
N ALA A 102 -12.47 2.27 13.67
CA ALA A 102 -11.23 1.57 13.95
C ALA A 102 -10.26 2.45 14.73
N ASP A 103 -9.44 1.85 15.58
CA ASP A 103 -8.36 2.50 16.33
C ASP A 103 -6.96 2.00 15.94
N ALA A 104 -6.90 0.90 15.19
CA ALA A 104 -5.66 0.34 14.70
C ALA A 104 -5.82 -0.36 13.35
N VAL A 105 -4.73 -0.46 12.60
CA VAL A 105 -4.66 -1.17 11.32
C VAL A 105 -3.39 -2.00 11.24
N VAL A 106 -3.52 -3.19 10.66
CA VAL A 106 -2.39 -4.00 10.21
C VAL A 106 -2.39 -4.01 8.69
N ALA A 107 -1.32 -3.51 8.07
CA ALA A 107 -1.21 -3.46 6.63
C ALA A 107 -0.06 -4.32 6.12
N THR A 108 -0.28 -4.98 4.97
CA THR A 108 0.74 -5.76 4.27
C THR A 108 0.66 -5.53 2.76
N ARG A 109 1.77 -5.74 2.07
CA ARG A 109 1.88 -5.62 0.61
C ARG A 109 2.38 -6.93 0.01
N PRO A 110 1.50 -7.95 -0.17
CA PRO A 110 1.92 -9.29 -0.62
C PRO A 110 2.44 -9.32 -2.07
N GLN A 111 2.10 -8.33 -2.89
CA GLN A 111 2.58 -8.14 -4.26
C GLN A 111 2.77 -6.63 -4.54
N PRO A 112 3.57 -6.25 -5.54
CA PRO A 112 3.85 -4.84 -5.83
C PRO A 112 2.62 -3.94 -6.02
N ASN A 113 1.50 -4.51 -6.49
CA ASN A 113 0.25 -3.81 -6.74
C ASN A 113 -0.93 -4.29 -5.88
N THR A 114 -0.66 -5.07 -4.81
CA THR A 114 -1.70 -5.66 -3.96
C THR A 114 -1.45 -5.28 -2.50
N PHE A 115 -2.47 -4.74 -1.86
CA PHE A 115 -2.42 -4.21 -0.50
C PHE A 115 -3.52 -4.86 0.33
N LYS A 116 -3.18 -5.29 1.55
CA LYS A 116 -4.14 -5.86 2.51
C LYS A 116 -4.15 -5.01 3.76
N PHE A 117 -5.34 -4.77 4.27
CA PHE A 117 -5.58 -4.03 5.51
C PHE A 117 -6.50 -4.85 6.41
N VAL A 118 -6.20 -4.87 7.69
CA VAL A 118 -7.05 -5.42 8.74
C VAL A 118 -7.24 -4.32 9.77
N PHE A 119 -8.44 -3.78 9.82
CA PHE A 119 -8.82 -2.75 10.78
C PHE A 119 -9.31 -3.38 12.06
N LYS A 120 -8.93 -2.79 13.18
CA LYS A 120 -9.26 -3.26 14.52
C LYS A 120 -9.89 -2.18 15.36
N LYS A 121 -10.70 -2.60 16.34
CA LYS A 121 -11.22 -1.78 17.42
C LYS A 121 -11.02 -2.52 18.74
N ALA A 122 -10.34 -1.89 19.70
CA ALA A 122 -9.99 -2.51 20.97
C ALA A 122 -9.35 -3.91 20.79
N GLY A 123 -8.40 -4.04 19.85
CA GLY A 123 -7.69 -5.28 19.52
C GLY A 123 -8.50 -6.32 18.72
N LYS A 124 -9.79 -6.11 18.48
CA LYS A 124 -10.64 -7.02 17.71
C LYS A 124 -10.75 -6.56 16.27
N ARG A 125 -10.69 -7.51 15.32
CA ARG A 125 -10.91 -7.21 13.91
C ARG A 125 -12.36 -6.78 13.70
N VAL A 126 -12.54 -5.61 13.10
CA VAL A 126 -13.84 -5.06 12.67
C VAL A 126 -14.01 -5.13 11.16
N GLU A 127 -12.90 -4.94 10.41
CA GLU A 127 -12.93 -4.91 8.95
C GLU A 127 -11.66 -5.52 8.36
N ALA A 128 -11.74 -6.05 7.14
CA ALA A 128 -10.59 -6.41 6.34
C ALA A 128 -10.83 -6.09 4.87
N ALA A 129 -9.79 -5.56 4.23
CA ALA A 129 -9.78 -5.20 2.83
C ALA A 129 -8.57 -5.80 2.11
N GLN A 130 -8.75 -6.13 0.83
CA GLN A 130 -7.66 -6.45 -0.06
C GLN A 130 -7.86 -5.70 -1.37
N PHE A 131 -6.99 -4.78 -1.68
CA PHE A 131 -7.06 -3.97 -2.88
C PHE A 131 -5.94 -4.29 -3.86
N ARG A 132 -6.27 -4.16 -5.15
CA ARG A 132 -5.30 -4.29 -6.25
C ARG A 132 -5.39 -3.08 -7.16
N ILE A 133 -4.23 -2.51 -7.48
CA ILE A 133 -4.11 -1.47 -8.50
C ILE A 133 -4.09 -2.14 -9.88
N SER A 134 -4.84 -1.58 -10.83
CA SER A 134 -4.83 -2.02 -12.23
C SER A 134 -3.48 -1.80 -12.89
N ALA A 135 -3.19 -2.53 -13.97
CA ALA A 135 -1.95 -2.35 -14.73
C ALA A 135 -1.77 -0.92 -15.29
N SER A 136 -2.87 -0.22 -15.57
CA SER A 136 -2.87 1.19 -15.99
C SER A 136 -2.60 2.18 -14.85
N GLY A 137 -2.61 1.73 -13.59
CA GLY A 137 -2.49 2.61 -12.42
C GLY A 137 -3.72 3.46 -12.13
N LYS A 138 -4.80 3.35 -12.92
CA LYS A 138 -5.96 4.26 -12.85
C LYS A 138 -7.08 3.80 -11.92
N THR A 139 -7.09 2.53 -11.53
CA THR A 139 -8.12 1.98 -10.63
C THR A 139 -7.50 1.18 -9.51
N LEU A 140 -8.07 1.32 -8.31
CA LEU A 140 -7.80 0.51 -7.13
C LEU A 140 -9.09 -0.24 -6.79
N ARG A 141 -9.05 -1.58 -6.74
CA ARG A 141 -10.27 -2.37 -6.54
C ARG A 141 -10.03 -3.62 -5.72
N GLY A 142 -11.07 -4.05 -5.03
CA GLY A 142 -11.02 -5.31 -4.30
C GLY A 142 -12.10 -5.50 -3.26
N PRO A 143 -12.15 -6.69 -2.66
CA PRO A 143 -13.09 -7.00 -1.60
C PRO A 143 -12.75 -6.29 -0.31
N ILE A 144 -13.79 -5.89 0.39
CA ILE A 144 -13.77 -5.39 1.75
C ILE A 144 -14.91 -6.06 2.51
N SER A 145 -14.71 -6.42 3.75
CA SER A 145 -15.73 -7.08 4.57
C SER A 145 -15.53 -6.75 6.03
N GLY A 146 -16.62 -6.65 6.74
CA GLY A 146 -16.63 -6.37 8.17
C GLY A 146 -17.84 -6.98 8.86
N LYS A 147 -17.95 -6.65 10.14
CA LYS A 147 -19.07 -7.02 10.98
C LYS A 147 -19.36 -5.85 11.93
N ASP A 148 -20.61 -5.45 11.96
CA ASP A 148 -21.16 -4.45 12.85
C ASP A 148 -22.33 -5.03 13.68
N ALA A 149 -23.15 -4.16 14.27
CA ALA A 149 -24.32 -4.55 15.06
C ALA A 149 -25.40 -5.24 14.21
N ASP A 150 -25.51 -4.88 12.94
CA ASP A 150 -26.53 -5.39 12.01
C ASP A 150 -26.10 -6.70 11.33
N GLY A 151 -24.84 -7.08 11.46
CA GLY A 151 -24.36 -8.38 10.96
C GLY A 151 -23.04 -8.31 10.17
N VAL A 152 -22.89 -9.27 9.24
CA VAL A 152 -21.72 -9.34 8.36
C VAL A 152 -22.07 -8.71 7.02
N TRP A 153 -21.22 -7.80 6.58
CA TRP A 153 -21.34 -7.15 5.28
C TRP A 153 -20.12 -7.47 4.39
N LYS A 154 -20.35 -7.44 3.07
CA LYS A 154 -19.31 -7.71 2.06
C LYS A 154 -19.49 -6.77 0.88
N TYR A 155 -18.46 -6.02 0.57
CA TYR A 155 -18.46 -5.10 -0.56
C TYR A 155 -17.31 -5.42 -1.51
N HIS A 156 -17.43 -4.94 -2.73
CA HIS A 156 -16.32 -4.91 -3.68
C HIS A 156 -16.17 -3.47 -4.17
N TYR A 157 -15.19 -2.79 -3.62
CA TYR A 157 -14.92 -1.40 -3.94
C TYR A 157 -14.15 -1.24 -5.24
N VAL A 158 -14.47 -0.19 -5.97
CA VAL A 158 -13.72 0.30 -7.11
C VAL A 158 -13.49 1.79 -6.91
N PHE A 159 -12.23 2.16 -6.75
CA PHE A 159 -11.80 3.56 -6.71
C PHE A 159 -11.20 3.93 -8.05
N ASP A 160 -11.53 5.12 -8.53
CA ASP A 160 -10.87 5.75 -9.67
C ASP A 160 -9.79 6.71 -9.12
N ARG A 161 -8.60 6.67 -9.72
CA ARG A 161 -7.52 7.61 -9.39
C ARG A 161 -7.90 9.01 -9.87
N GLN A 162 -7.74 9.98 -8.99
CA GLN A 162 -7.85 11.39 -9.38
C GLN A 162 -6.54 11.82 -10.03
N GLU A 163 -6.62 12.41 -11.19
CA GLU A 163 -5.47 13.09 -11.78
C GLU A 163 -5.20 14.34 -10.94
N THR A 164 -3.99 14.43 -10.38
CA THR A 164 -3.56 15.66 -9.70
C THR A 164 -3.57 16.74 -10.77
N ALA A 165 -4.44 17.74 -10.63
CA ALA A 165 -4.40 18.90 -11.51
C ALA A 165 -2.97 19.45 -11.48
N ALA A 166 -2.31 19.48 -12.63
CA ALA A 166 -0.98 20.09 -12.72
C ALA A 166 -1.09 21.51 -12.16
N PRO A 167 -0.14 21.96 -11.34
CA PRO A 167 -0.16 23.32 -10.84
C PRO A 167 -0.21 24.25 -12.04
N THR A 168 -1.31 25.00 -12.17
CA THR A 168 -1.44 26.03 -13.20
C THR A 168 -0.36 27.05 -12.91
N SER A 169 0.75 27.00 -13.67
CA SER A 169 1.75 28.06 -13.63
C SER A 169 1.05 29.33 -14.09
N LYS A 170 0.66 30.18 -13.15
CA LYS A 170 0.33 31.57 -13.47
C LYS A 170 1.63 32.21 -13.94
N SER A 171 1.79 32.34 -15.24
CA SER A 171 2.75 33.29 -15.82
C SER A 171 2.32 34.70 -15.42
N LEU A 172 3.18 35.37 -14.68
CA LEU A 172 3.15 36.81 -14.43
C LEU A 172 3.63 37.55 -15.67
#